data_0376a7ab79849d57da7632374195656e
#
_entry.id   0376a7ab79849d57da7632374195656e
#
_cell.length_a   1.000
_cell.length_b   1.000
_cell.length_c   1.000
_cell.angle_alpha   90.00
_cell.angle_beta   90.00
_cell.angle_gamma   90.00
#
_symmetry.space_group_name_H-M   'P 1'
#
loop_
_entity.id
_entity.type
_entity.pdbx_description
1 polymer ?
#
loop_
_entity_poly.entity_id
_entity_poly.type
_entity_poly.pdbx_seq_one_letter_code
_entity_poly.pdbx_strand_id
1 'polypeptide(L)'
;MHLDKDEALWKSTGEIKSPIIGTVFYPVEMDIEGGYLEIFSNGPDNEPERIQAKHNRLIIFDAGNIHHRVTTVTKGTRSAIAINLWDEAPTTELKFEAPEPI
;
A
#
# COMPACT_ATOMS: atom_id res chain seq x y z
N MET A 1 2.84 -3.10 9.99
CA MET A 1 3.87 -2.58 9.05
C MET A 1 4.33 -3.70 8.15
N HIS A 2 4.44 -3.47 6.85
CA HIS A 2 4.76 -4.52 5.88
C HIS A 2 5.45 -3.96 4.64
N LEU A 3 6.01 -4.88 3.85
CA LEU A 3 6.51 -4.66 2.50
C LEU A 3 5.68 -5.50 1.56
N ASP A 4 5.43 -5.00 0.35
CA ASP A 4 4.72 -5.77 -0.66
C ASP A 4 5.64 -6.83 -1.27
N LYS A 5 5.13 -8.02 -1.55
CA LYS A 5 5.91 -9.12 -2.14
C LYS A 5 5.02 -10.09 -2.91
N ASP A 6 5.64 -10.88 -3.78
CA ASP A 6 4.99 -11.96 -4.52
C ASP A 6 5.05 -13.25 -3.69
N GLU A 7 3.97 -13.57 -3.01
CA GLU A 7 3.87 -14.74 -2.15
C GLU A 7 3.98 -16.06 -2.91
N ALA A 8 3.44 -16.12 -4.12
CA ALA A 8 3.49 -17.35 -4.92
C ALA A 8 4.91 -17.66 -5.37
N LEU A 9 5.69 -16.66 -5.79
CA LEU A 9 7.08 -16.83 -6.15
C LEU A 9 7.90 -17.30 -4.93
N TRP A 10 7.70 -16.68 -3.80
CA TRP A 10 8.39 -17.05 -2.58
C TRP A 10 8.11 -18.50 -2.15
N LYS A 11 6.85 -18.93 -2.21
CA LYS A 11 6.45 -20.28 -1.85
C LYS A 11 7.01 -21.36 -2.80
N SER A 12 7.13 -21.05 -4.09
CA SER A 12 7.58 -22.03 -5.09
C SER A 12 9.09 -22.07 -5.26
N THR A 13 9.79 -20.97 -5.11
CA THR A 13 11.23 -20.86 -5.39
C THR A 13 12.09 -20.44 -4.20
N GLY A 14 11.47 -19.96 -3.14
CA GLY A 14 12.19 -19.36 -2.01
C GLY A 14 12.67 -17.95 -2.28
N GLU A 15 12.34 -17.35 -3.40
CA GLU A 15 12.68 -15.98 -3.75
C GLU A 15 11.58 -15.03 -3.33
N ILE A 16 11.96 -13.82 -2.92
CA ILE A 16 11.03 -12.73 -2.66
C ILE A 16 11.09 -11.76 -3.82
N LYS A 17 9.92 -11.49 -4.40
CA LYS A 17 9.77 -10.49 -5.44
C LYS A 17 8.86 -9.40 -4.96
N SER A 18 9.32 -8.14 -5.07
CA SER A 18 8.59 -6.95 -4.65
C SER A 18 8.23 -6.07 -5.85
N PRO A 19 7.14 -5.31 -5.79
CA PRO A 19 6.82 -4.35 -6.84
C PRO A 19 7.87 -3.23 -6.89
N ILE A 20 8.04 -2.62 -8.07
CA ILE A 20 8.90 -1.45 -8.21
C ILE A 20 8.24 -0.24 -7.54
N ILE A 21 6.96 -0.04 -7.79
CA ILE A 21 6.23 1.14 -7.32
C ILE A 21 4.88 0.70 -6.77
N GLY A 22 4.53 1.22 -5.61
CA GLY A 22 3.18 1.13 -5.07
C GLY A 22 2.44 2.44 -5.28
N THR A 23 1.16 2.35 -5.59
CA THR A 23 0.28 3.51 -5.71
C THR A 23 -0.97 3.31 -4.88
N VAL A 24 -1.45 4.40 -4.28
CA VAL A 24 -2.71 4.40 -3.54
C VAL A 24 -3.54 5.61 -4.02
N PHE A 25 -4.75 5.35 -4.44
CA PHE A 25 -5.67 6.39 -4.89
C PHE A 25 -6.96 6.34 -4.07
N TYR A 26 -7.46 7.51 -3.71
CA TYR A 26 -8.70 7.65 -2.94
C TYR A 26 -9.85 8.10 -3.85
N PRO A 27 -10.73 7.16 -4.27
CA PRO A 27 -11.70 7.42 -5.35
C PRO A 27 -12.96 8.15 -4.91
N VAL A 28 -13.23 8.25 -3.61
CA VAL A 28 -14.46 8.85 -3.08
C VAL A 28 -14.15 9.80 -1.93
N GLU A 29 -15.07 10.70 -1.67
CA GLU A 29 -15.00 11.53 -0.47
C GLU A 29 -15.23 10.66 0.77
N MET A 30 -14.47 10.98 1.83
CA MET A 30 -14.53 10.25 3.09
C MET A 30 -14.61 11.22 4.24
N ASP A 31 -15.57 10.98 5.14
CA ASP A 31 -15.64 11.66 6.44
C ASP A 31 -15.15 10.67 7.49
N ILE A 32 -13.83 10.59 7.63
CA ILE A 32 -13.18 9.62 8.50
C ILE A 32 -12.23 10.27 9.50
N GLU A 33 -12.04 9.59 10.63
CA GLU A 33 -10.98 9.87 11.59
C GLU A 33 -10.01 8.69 11.62
N GLY A 34 -8.72 8.98 11.62
CA GLY A 34 -7.69 7.96 11.48
C GLY A 34 -7.50 7.53 10.02
N GLY A 35 -6.99 6.33 9.81
CA GLY A 35 -6.78 5.80 8.47
C GLY A 35 -5.69 6.51 7.69
N TYR A 36 -4.69 7.06 8.37
CA TYR A 36 -3.53 7.68 7.73
C TYR A 36 -2.62 6.61 7.14
N LEU A 37 -2.10 6.86 5.95
CA LEU A 37 -0.99 6.08 5.43
C LEU A 37 0.30 6.62 6.06
N GLU A 38 1.02 5.76 6.76
CA GLU A 38 2.32 6.10 7.32
C GLU A 38 3.42 5.42 6.51
N ILE A 39 4.35 6.22 6.00
CA ILE A 39 5.45 5.77 5.16
C ILE A 39 6.76 6.02 5.92
N PHE A 40 7.49 4.95 6.17
CA PHE A 40 8.71 4.97 6.99
C PHE A 40 9.94 5.09 6.09
N SER A 41 10.08 6.23 5.41
CA SER A 41 11.18 6.46 4.46
C SER A 41 12.56 6.52 5.11
N ASN A 42 12.63 6.81 6.40
CA ASN A 42 13.88 6.84 7.17
C ASN A 42 14.07 5.58 8.05
N GLY A 43 13.35 4.50 7.74
CA GLY A 43 13.42 3.25 8.46
C GLY A 43 12.28 3.05 9.45
N PRO A 44 12.00 1.77 9.83
CA PRO A 44 10.85 1.43 10.66
C PRO A 44 10.90 1.95 12.09
N ASP A 45 12.08 2.32 12.58
CA ASP A 45 12.26 2.82 13.95
C ASP A 45 12.24 4.35 14.04
N ASN A 46 12.06 5.04 12.93
CA ASN A 46 11.98 6.49 12.87
C ASN A 46 10.56 6.95 12.63
N GLU A 47 10.30 8.24 12.82
CA GLU A 47 8.98 8.78 12.57
C GLU A 47 8.62 8.69 11.09
N PRO A 48 7.41 8.20 10.77
CA PRO A 48 6.96 8.13 9.38
C PRO A 48 6.46 9.48 8.85
N GLU A 49 6.40 9.58 7.53
CA GLU A 49 5.54 10.56 6.89
C GLU A 49 4.10 10.07 7.00
N ARG A 50 3.20 10.94 7.45
CA ARG A 50 1.79 10.62 7.61
C ARG A 50 0.98 11.33 6.56
N ILE A 51 0.22 10.56 5.78
CA ILE A 51 -0.58 11.08 4.67
C ILE A 51 -2.05 10.81 4.92
N GLN A 52 -2.84 11.87 4.92
CA GLN A 52 -4.27 11.78 5.10
C GLN A 52 -4.95 11.16 3.87
N ALA A 53 -5.90 10.26 4.10
CA ALA A 53 -6.79 9.78 3.06
C ALA A 53 -7.69 10.93 2.62
N LYS A 54 -7.56 11.35 1.38
CA LYS A 54 -8.28 12.50 0.82
C LYS A 54 -8.73 12.21 -0.59
N HIS A 55 -9.99 12.51 -0.89
CA HIS A 55 -10.56 12.31 -2.22
C HIS A 55 -9.68 12.91 -3.32
N ASN A 56 -9.46 12.16 -4.36
CA ASN A 56 -8.62 12.47 -5.52
C ASN A 56 -7.12 12.56 -5.22
N ARG A 57 -6.66 12.18 -4.02
CA ARG A 57 -5.24 12.10 -3.73
C ARG A 57 -4.67 10.81 -4.29
N LEU A 58 -3.56 10.94 -5.02
CA LEU A 58 -2.77 9.82 -5.51
C LEU A 58 -1.42 9.84 -4.80
N ILE A 59 -1.05 8.71 -4.21
CA ILE A 59 0.24 8.53 -3.55
C ILE A 59 1.04 7.52 -4.34
N ILE A 60 2.29 7.85 -4.64
CA ILE A 60 3.23 6.96 -5.34
C ILE A 60 4.48 6.83 -4.47
N PHE A 61 4.86 5.60 -4.16
CA PHE A 61 6.02 5.36 -3.30
C PHE A 61 6.67 4.00 -3.58
N ASP A 62 7.87 3.81 -3.07
CA ASP A 62 8.62 2.56 -3.23
C ASP A 62 8.11 1.51 -2.22
N ALA A 63 6.98 0.90 -2.53
CA ALA A 63 6.28 0.00 -1.62
C ALA A 63 7.04 -1.31 -1.35
N GLY A 64 7.93 -1.69 -2.25
CA GLY A 64 8.73 -2.92 -2.09
C GLY A 64 9.89 -2.78 -1.11
N ASN A 65 10.40 -1.56 -0.91
CA ASN A 65 11.59 -1.30 -0.10
C ASN A 65 11.33 -0.43 1.12
N ILE A 66 10.20 0.26 1.17
CA ILE A 66 9.87 1.17 2.27
C ILE A 66 8.72 0.60 3.09
N HIS A 67 8.94 0.46 4.39
CA HIS A 67 7.89 0.01 5.30
C HIS A 67 6.76 1.03 5.35
N HIS A 68 5.55 0.54 5.42
CA HIS A 68 4.36 1.37 5.45
C HIS A 68 3.23 0.67 6.20
N ARG A 69 2.29 1.45 6.67
CA ARG A 69 1.08 0.94 7.34
C ARG A 69 -0.05 1.95 7.25
N VAL A 70 -1.25 1.48 7.53
CA VAL A 70 -2.43 2.35 7.68
C VAL A 70 -2.81 2.38 9.15
N THR A 71 -3.00 3.56 9.70
CA THR A 71 -3.44 3.70 11.09
C THR A 71 -4.91 3.30 11.24
N THR A 72 -5.30 2.96 12.46
CA THR A 72 -6.67 2.56 12.74
C THR A 72 -7.67 3.65 12.35
N VAL A 73 -8.73 3.26 11.63
CA VAL A 73 -9.87 4.13 11.36
C VAL A 73 -10.78 4.10 12.58
N THR A 74 -10.97 5.25 13.21
CA THR A 74 -11.78 5.36 14.43
C THR A 74 -13.19 5.87 14.17
N LYS A 75 -13.43 6.43 12.99
CA LYS A 75 -14.74 6.90 12.56
C LYS A 75 -14.85 6.81 11.05
N GLY A 76 -15.99 6.34 10.54
CA GLY A 76 -16.26 6.24 9.12
C GLY A 76 -15.60 5.05 8.45
N THR A 77 -15.63 5.04 7.13
CA THR A 77 -15.05 3.99 6.30
C THR A 77 -13.99 4.57 5.37
N ARG A 78 -12.80 3.99 5.38
CA ARG A 78 -11.73 4.36 4.48
C ARG A 78 -11.84 3.51 3.22
N SER A 79 -11.83 4.17 2.06
CA SER A 79 -11.84 3.50 0.76
C SER A 79 -10.63 3.94 -0.05
N ALA A 80 -9.91 2.97 -0.59
CA ALA A 80 -8.73 3.24 -1.40
C ALA A 80 -8.55 2.15 -2.45
N ILE A 81 -7.88 2.51 -3.54
CA ILE A 81 -7.46 1.57 -4.58
C ILE A 81 -5.95 1.52 -4.55
N ALA A 82 -5.41 0.32 -4.31
CA ALA A 82 -3.97 0.09 -4.34
C ALA A 82 -3.59 -0.62 -5.64
N ILE A 83 -2.62 -0.07 -6.36
CA ILE A 83 -2.11 -0.65 -7.60
C ILE A 83 -0.60 -0.70 -7.48
N ASN A 84 -0.03 -1.89 -7.68
CA ASN A 84 1.40 -2.09 -7.67
C ASN A 84 1.92 -2.29 -9.10
N LEU A 85 3.03 -1.61 -9.41
CA LEU A 85 3.72 -1.75 -10.68
C LEU A 85 4.94 -2.64 -10.48
N TRP A 86 5.11 -3.60 -11.38
CA TRP A 86 6.17 -4.60 -11.33
C TRP A 86 7.09 -4.45 -12.55
N ASP A 87 8.36 -4.85 -12.42
CA ASP A 87 9.30 -4.86 -13.54
C ASP A 87 9.04 -6.02 -14.50
N GLU A 88 8.39 -7.07 -14.02
CA GLU A 88 7.90 -8.19 -14.81
C GLU A 88 6.64 -8.74 -14.16
N ALA A 89 5.88 -9.54 -14.91
CA ALA A 89 4.64 -10.10 -14.39
C ALA A 89 4.90 -10.95 -13.13
N PRO A 90 4.11 -10.78 -12.06
CA PRO A 90 4.15 -11.68 -10.92
C PRO A 90 3.83 -13.12 -11.31
N THR A 91 4.28 -14.08 -10.52
CA THR A 91 3.99 -15.51 -10.75
C THR A 91 2.53 -15.86 -10.47
N THR A 92 1.84 -15.03 -9.73
CA THR A 92 0.39 -15.12 -9.54
C THR A 92 -0.33 -14.36 -10.65
N GLU A 93 -1.59 -14.74 -10.90
CA GLU A 93 -2.42 -14.05 -11.88
C GLU A 93 -2.56 -12.57 -11.49
N LEU A 94 -2.34 -11.68 -12.48
CA LEU A 94 -2.53 -10.24 -12.26
C LEU A 94 -4.00 -9.92 -12.09
N LYS A 95 -4.31 -9.24 -11.01
CA LYS A 95 -5.67 -8.76 -10.73
C LYS A 95 -5.61 -7.33 -10.27
N PHE A 96 -6.62 -6.55 -10.67
CA PHE A 96 -6.87 -5.31 -9.97
C PHE A 96 -7.38 -5.66 -8.58
N GLU A 97 -6.80 -5.05 -7.57
CA GLU A 97 -7.35 -5.15 -6.23
C GLU A 97 -8.69 -4.40 -6.20
N ALA A 98 -9.71 -5.04 -5.67
CA ALA A 98 -10.98 -4.37 -5.48
C ALA A 98 -10.83 -3.21 -4.51
N PRO A 99 -11.59 -2.11 -4.67
CA PRO A 99 -11.62 -1.08 -3.65
C PRO A 99 -12.02 -1.70 -2.32
N GLU A 100 -11.17 -1.54 -1.32
CA GLU A 100 -11.41 -2.10 0.00
C GLU A 100 -10.89 -1.15 1.07
N PRO A 101 -11.38 -1.26 2.30
CA PRO A 101 -10.80 -0.55 3.43
C PRO A 101 -9.37 -1.05 3.64
N ILE A 102 -8.43 -0.15 3.54
CA ILE A 102 -7.02 -0.48 3.72
C ILE A 102 -6.56 0.03 5.08
#